data_7d738b27122c6da23505836686e672b5
#
_entry.id   7d738b27122c6da23505836686e672b5
#
_cell.length_a   1.000
_cell.length_b   1.000
_cell.length_c   1.000
_cell.angle_alpha   90.00
_cell.angle_beta   90.00
_cell.angle_gamma   90.00
#
_symmetry.space_group_name_H-M   'P 1'
#
loop_
_entity.id
_entity.type
_entity.pdbx_description
1 polymer ?
#
loop_
_entity_poly.entity_id
_entity_poly.type
_entity_poly.pdbx_seq_one_letter_code
_entity_poly.pdbx_strand_id
1 'polypeptide(L)'
;FLGLTNFDSSNLPEFNPTNTHPIALLGTVTTLVMWSFIGIETATVPADNVINPRETIPKVLISSVLTILCIYLLVSIAIASIVSANELIVSTAPFALAATKVMGVAGGTLISIGALISTLGSLNANTLTAGNLSLAAARDGLLPEKFLQLSNSGTPVFSYLLTGSFVSFLLVMNYTKGVINAFVFMA
;
A
#
# COMPACT_ATOMS: atom_id res chain seq x y z
N PHE A 1 -12.90 10.42 12.14
CA PHE A 1 -13.67 11.16 13.17
C PHE A 1 -15.02 10.47 13.41
N LEU A 2 -15.83 10.24 12.39
CA LEU A 2 -17.15 9.57 12.52
C LEU A 2 -17.04 8.15 13.10
N GLY A 3 -15.96 7.44 12.87
CA GLY A 3 -15.72 6.12 13.45
C GLY A 3 -15.54 6.13 14.98
N LEU A 4 -14.96 7.21 15.51
CA LEU A 4 -14.77 7.36 16.95
C LEU A 4 -16.05 7.72 17.69
N THR A 5 -17.01 8.39 17.02
CA THR A 5 -18.32 8.71 17.61
C THR A 5 -19.27 7.52 17.67
N ASN A 6 -19.01 6.48 16.85
CA ASN A 6 -19.77 5.23 16.83
C ASN A 6 -18.98 4.06 17.43
N PHE A 7 -18.05 4.36 18.35
CA PHE A 7 -17.20 3.38 18.98
C PHE A 7 -18.02 2.47 19.92
N ASP A 8 -18.00 1.16 19.63
CA ASP A 8 -18.57 0.13 20.50
C ASP A 8 -17.47 -0.86 20.92
N SER A 9 -17.12 -0.81 22.20
CA SER A 9 -16.09 -1.68 22.76
C SER A 9 -16.47 -3.18 22.75
N SER A 10 -17.75 -3.49 22.64
CA SER A 10 -18.22 -4.89 22.59
C SER A 10 -17.87 -5.60 21.27
N ASN A 11 -17.59 -4.84 20.21
CA ASN A 11 -17.16 -5.37 18.92
C ASN A 11 -15.65 -5.66 18.84
N LEU A 12 -14.86 -5.18 19.81
CA LEU A 12 -13.43 -5.44 19.81
C LEU A 12 -13.17 -6.95 20.04
N PRO A 13 -12.41 -7.60 19.15
CA PRO A 13 -12.07 -9.00 19.33
C PRO A 13 -11.14 -9.19 20.52
N GLU A 14 -11.18 -10.37 21.12
CA GLU A 14 -10.17 -10.78 22.10
C GLU A 14 -8.77 -10.68 21.49
N PHE A 15 -7.78 -10.34 22.31
CA PHE A 15 -6.40 -10.12 21.88
C PHE A 15 -5.78 -11.33 21.13
N ASN A 16 -6.17 -12.54 21.48
CA ASN A 16 -5.69 -13.78 20.85
C ASN A 16 -6.81 -14.84 20.77
N PRO A 17 -7.80 -14.65 19.89
CA PRO A 17 -8.98 -15.54 19.83
C PRO A 17 -8.62 -16.96 19.36
N THR A 18 -7.50 -17.12 18.65
CA THR A 18 -7.04 -18.42 18.13
C THR A 18 -6.17 -19.21 19.11
N ASN A 19 -5.82 -18.64 20.27
CA ASN A 19 -4.89 -19.23 21.25
C ASN A 19 -3.55 -19.69 20.62
N THR A 20 -3.13 -19.07 19.53
CA THR A 20 -1.84 -19.35 18.89
C THR A 20 -0.69 -18.83 19.74
N HIS A 21 0.47 -19.48 19.61
CA HIS A 21 1.65 -19.04 20.35
C HIS A 21 2.02 -17.59 19.98
N PRO A 22 2.20 -16.67 20.95
CA PRO A 22 2.38 -15.24 20.70
C PRO A 22 3.49 -14.90 19.69
N ILE A 23 4.61 -15.64 19.73
CA ILE A 23 5.74 -15.41 18.81
C ILE A 23 5.37 -15.72 17.33
N ALA A 24 4.63 -16.84 17.12
CA ALA A 24 4.18 -17.20 15.77
C ALA A 24 3.15 -16.18 15.24
N LEU A 25 2.25 -15.73 16.10
CA LEU A 25 1.27 -14.70 15.76
C LEU A 25 1.96 -13.38 15.40
N LEU A 26 2.93 -12.93 16.20
CA LEU A 26 3.71 -11.73 15.93
C LEU A 26 4.45 -11.82 14.58
N GLY A 27 5.04 -12.97 14.26
CA GLY A 27 5.73 -13.17 12.97
C GLY A 27 4.78 -12.98 11.77
N THR A 28 3.63 -13.63 11.80
CA THR A 28 2.62 -13.52 10.74
C THR A 28 2.07 -12.11 10.61
N VAL A 29 1.67 -11.50 11.73
CA VAL A 29 1.10 -10.14 11.74
C VAL A 29 2.15 -9.14 11.27
N THR A 30 3.40 -9.25 11.72
CA THR A 30 4.49 -8.35 11.30
C THR A 30 4.71 -8.41 9.79
N THR A 31 4.72 -9.61 9.20
CA THR A 31 4.86 -9.77 7.75
C THR A 31 3.74 -9.10 6.98
N LEU A 32 2.48 -9.28 7.41
CA LEU A 32 1.32 -8.63 6.78
C LEU A 32 1.33 -7.11 6.94
N VAL A 33 1.71 -6.62 8.13
CA VAL A 33 1.76 -5.17 8.40
C VAL A 33 2.92 -4.51 7.67
N MET A 34 4.09 -5.15 7.55
CA MET A 34 5.22 -4.62 6.78
C MET A 34 4.83 -4.24 5.36
N TRP A 35 3.96 -5.02 4.72
CA TRP A 35 3.47 -4.72 3.38
C TRP A 35 2.79 -3.35 3.28
N SER A 36 2.10 -2.93 4.33
CA SER A 36 1.40 -1.65 4.38
C SER A 36 2.35 -0.43 4.48
N PHE A 37 3.63 -0.65 4.78
CA PHE A 37 4.66 0.38 4.86
C PHE A 37 5.58 0.42 3.64
N ILE A 38 5.44 -0.50 2.69
CA ILE A 38 6.18 -0.49 1.43
C ILE A 38 5.79 0.75 0.63
N GLY A 39 6.79 1.44 0.09
CA GLY A 39 6.62 2.64 -0.72
C GLY A 39 7.03 3.94 -0.03
N ILE A 40 7.21 3.96 1.29
CA ILE A 40 7.70 5.15 2.00
C ILE A 40 9.13 5.50 1.55
N GLU A 41 9.93 4.49 1.27
CA GLU A 41 11.28 4.61 0.75
C GLU A 41 11.35 5.29 -0.63
N THR A 42 10.26 5.30 -1.40
CA THR A 42 10.24 5.95 -2.73
C THR A 42 10.51 7.45 -2.67
N ALA A 43 10.31 8.07 -1.51
CA ALA A 43 10.69 9.46 -1.25
C ALA A 43 12.21 9.71 -1.36
N THR A 44 13.03 8.66 -1.30
CA THR A 44 14.50 8.77 -1.46
C THR A 44 14.93 8.78 -2.94
N VAL A 45 14.08 8.33 -3.86
CA VAL A 45 14.43 8.22 -5.29
C VAL A 45 14.80 9.57 -5.93
N PRO A 46 14.08 10.69 -5.67
CA PRO A 46 14.45 12.00 -6.19
C PRO A 46 15.45 12.75 -5.30
N ALA A 47 16.37 12.07 -4.60
CA ALA A 47 17.28 12.68 -3.65
C ALA A 47 18.11 13.83 -4.25
N ASP A 48 18.47 13.75 -5.53
CA ASP A 48 19.20 14.79 -6.26
C ASP A 48 18.42 16.12 -6.38
N ASN A 49 17.10 16.07 -6.25
CA ASN A 49 16.22 17.24 -6.33
C ASN A 49 15.86 17.82 -4.96
N VAL A 50 16.38 17.22 -3.87
CA VAL A 50 16.06 17.62 -2.50
C VAL A 50 17.14 18.58 -1.95
N ILE A 51 16.71 19.70 -1.38
CA ILE A 51 17.61 20.63 -0.70
C ILE A 51 18.10 20.00 0.61
N ASN A 52 19.44 19.95 0.82
CA ASN A 52 20.07 19.32 1.96
C ASN A 52 19.57 17.87 2.22
N PRO A 53 19.74 16.94 1.26
CA PRO A 53 19.13 15.63 1.31
C PRO A 53 19.54 14.81 2.54
N ARG A 54 20.78 14.98 3.01
CA ARG A 54 21.31 14.26 4.19
C ARG A 54 20.54 14.55 5.48
N GLU A 55 19.97 15.74 5.61
CA GLU A 55 19.17 16.12 6.78
C GLU A 55 17.67 16.00 6.53
N THR A 56 17.23 16.37 5.34
CA THR A 56 15.81 16.42 4.99
C THR A 56 15.21 15.03 4.85
N ILE A 57 15.87 14.12 4.12
CA ILE A 57 15.33 12.80 3.84
C ILE A 57 15.09 11.99 5.12
N PRO A 58 16.04 11.86 6.08
CA PRO A 58 15.77 11.11 7.30
C PRO A 58 14.64 11.70 8.14
N LYS A 59 14.56 13.03 8.25
CA LYS A 59 13.48 13.70 9.00
C LYS A 59 12.12 13.44 8.38
N VAL A 60 12.02 13.55 7.06
CA VAL A 60 10.77 13.30 6.32
C VAL A 60 10.37 11.84 6.46
N LEU A 61 11.28 10.89 6.29
CA LEU A 61 10.98 9.46 6.42
C LEU A 61 10.47 9.11 7.82
N ILE A 62 11.18 9.55 8.87
CA ILE A 62 10.76 9.26 10.25
C ILE A 62 9.38 9.88 10.54
N SER A 63 9.19 11.15 10.18
CA SER A 63 7.90 11.82 10.42
C SER A 63 6.76 11.18 9.62
N SER A 64 7.01 10.74 8.39
CA SER A 64 6.03 10.04 7.55
C SER A 64 5.65 8.69 8.16
N VAL A 65 6.65 7.89 8.58
CA VAL A 65 6.39 6.58 9.22
C VAL A 65 5.54 6.76 10.48
N LEU A 66 5.89 7.70 11.35
CA LEU A 66 5.14 7.96 12.57
C LEU A 66 3.71 8.45 12.28
N THR A 67 3.55 9.33 11.31
CA THR A 67 2.23 9.83 10.91
C THR A 67 1.36 8.71 10.35
N ILE A 68 1.91 7.89 9.45
CA ILE A 68 1.20 6.74 8.86
C ILE A 68 0.85 5.72 9.93
N LEU A 69 1.76 5.42 10.87
CA LEU A 69 1.50 4.53 11.99
C LEU A 69 0.30 5.01 12.83
N CYS A 70 0.28 6.30 13.19
CA CYS A 70 -0.84 6.87 13.95
C CYS A 70 -2.16 6.76 13.18
N ILE A 71 -2.15 7.08 11.87
CA ILE A 71 -3.35 6.96 11.03
C ILE A 71 -3.82 5.51 10.96
N TYR A 72 -2.93 4.54 10.73
CA TYR A 72 -3.28 3.13 10.65
C TYR A 72 -3.86 2.60 11.96
N LEU A 73 -3.28 2.97 13.11
CA LEU A 73 -3.81 2.60 14.42
C LEU A 73 -5.22 3.15 14.63
N LEU A 74 -5.42 4.45 14.37
CA LEU A 74 -6.73 5.09 14.54
C LEU A 74 -7.79 4.47 13.64
N VAL A 75 -7.46 4.21 12.37
CA VAL A 75 -8.39 3.63 11.40
C VAL A 75 -8.68 2.17 11.74
N SER A 76 -7.68 1.38 12.13
CA SER A 76 -7.87 -0.02 12.52
C SER A 76 -8.77 -0.15 13.75
N ILE A 77 -8.54 0.67 14.77
CA ILE A 77 -9.40 0.72 15.95
C ILE A 77 -10.82 1.13 15.59
N ALA A 78 -10.99 2.15 14.74
CA ALA A 78 -12.29 2.61 14.30
C ALA A 78 -13.06 1.53 13.53
N ILE A 79 -12.41 0.79 12.62
CA ILE A 79 -13.04 -0.30 11.87
C ILE A 79 -13.42 -1.45 12.80
N ALA A 80 -12.51 -1.87 13.69
CA ALA A 80 -12.76 -2.96 14.63
C ALA A 80 -13.88 -2.65 15.62
N SER A 81 -14.11 -1.38 15.95
CA SER A 81 -15.21 -0.97 16.83
C SER A 81 -16.58 -0.87 16.14
N ILE A 82 -16.59 -0.66 14.80
CA ILE A 82 -17.85 -0.50 14.02
C ILE A 82 -18.33 -1.84 13.45
N VAL A 83 -17.39 -2.69 13.06
CA VAL A 83 -17.66 -3.93 12.32
C VAL A 83 -17.25 -5.12 13.17
N SER A 84 -18.16 -6.09 13.33
CA SER A 84 -17.85 -7.32 14.09
C SER A 84 -16.76 -8.15 13.42
N ALA A 85 -16.00 -8.91 14.22
CA ALA A 85 -14.91 -9.76 13.72
C ALA A 85 -15.40 -10.76 12.64
N ASN A 86 -16.60 -11.33 12.83
CA ASN A 86 -17.19 -12.28 11.87
C ASN A 86 -17.47 -11.65 10.50
N GLU A 87 -17.91 -10.39 10.47
CA GLU A 87 -18.15 -9.67 9.23
C GLU A 87 -16.83 -9.24 8.57
N LEU A 88 -15.82 -8.88 9.37
CA LEU A 88 -14.49 -8.53 8.83
C LEU A 88 -13.80 -9.69 8.13
N ILE A 89 -13.91 -10.92 8.66
CA ILE A 89 -13.29 -12.11 8.09
C ILE A 89 -13.82 -12.41 6.68
N VAL A 90 -15.10 -12.16 6.43
CA VAL A 90 -15.74 -12.43 5.12
C VAL A 90 -15.75 -11.23 4.19
N SER A 91 -15.39 -10.05 4.68
CA SER A 91 -15.44 -8.82 3.90
C SER A 91 -14.22 -8.66 3.01
N THR A 92 -14.44 -8.42 1.71
CA THR A 92 -13.38 -8.05 0.75
C THR A 92 -13.10 -6.54 0.74
N ALA A 93 -13.93 -5.73 1.42
CA ALA A 93 -13.82 -4.28 1.43
C ALA A 93 -14.17 -3.70 2.82
N PRO A 94 -13.36 -3.96 3.87
CA PRO A 94 -13.67 -3.62 5.26
C PRO A 94 -13.89 -2.11 5.49
N PHE A 95 -13.16 -1.25 4.79
CA PHE A 95 -13.33 0.21 4.88
C PHE A 95 -14.68 0.67 4.34
N ALA A 96 -15.10 0.14 3.18
CA ALA A 96 -16.40 0.47 2.60
C ALA A 96 -17.55 -0.08 3.44
N LEU A 97 -17.39 -1.27 4.03
CA LEU A 97 -18.34 -1.87 4.95
C LEU A 97 -18.54 -1.01 6.19
N ALA A 98 -17.46 -0.59 6.85
CA ALA A 98 -17.51 0.29 8.02
C ALA A 98 -18.19 1.64 7.69
N ALA A 99 -17.83 2.24 6.55
CA ALA A 99 -18.44 3.48 6.09
C ALA A 99 -19.95 3.33 5.80
N THR A 100 -20.34 2.18 5.24
CA THR A 100 -21.76 1.89 4.99
C THR A 100 -22.53 1.75 6.30
N LYS A 101 -21.96 1.15 7.32
CA LYS A 101 -22.61 1.07 8.64
C LYS A 101 -22.83 2.42 9.31
N VAL A 102 -21.90 3.35 9.13
CA VAL A 102 -21.97 4.69 9.79
C VAL A 102 -22.75 5.71 8.95
N MET A 103 -22.60 5.69 7.63
CA MET A 103 -23.12 6.72 6.72
C MET A 103 -24.10 6.17 5.68
N GLY A 104 -24.48 4.89 5.78
CA GLY A 104 -25.31 4.24 4.78
C GLY A 104 -24.58 4.02 3.46
N VAL A 105 -25.34 3.69 2.40
CA VAL A 105 -24.80 3.37 1.07
C VAL A 105 -23.92 4.48 0.50
N ALA A 106 -24.26 5.74 0.75
CA ALA A 106 -23.48 6.88 0.29
C ALA A 106 -22.04 6.86 0.86
N GLY A 107 -21.87 6.49 2.14
CA GLY A 107 -20.54 6.36 2.76
C GLY A 107 -19.71 5.26 2.12
N GLY A 108 -20.28 4.09 1.91
CA GLY A 108 -19.61 2.98 1.23
C GLY A 108 -19.17 3.35 -0.20
N THR A 109 -20.05 4.01 -0.96
CA THR A 109 -19.73 4.47 -2.31
C THR A 109 -18.60 5.50 -2.33
N LEU A 110 -18.62 6.45 -1.42
CA LEU A 110 -17.59 7.49 -1.31
C LEU A 110 -16.21 6.87 -1.01
N ILE A 111 -16.14 5.94 -0.07
CA ILE A 111 -14.90 5.21 0.25
C ILE A 111 -14.43 4.38 -0.96
N SER A 112 -15.33 3.72 -1.66
CA SER A 112 -14.98 2.92 -2.86
C SER A 112 -14.41 3.78 -3.97
N ILE A 113 -14.99 4.95 -4.23
CA ILE A 113 -14.46 5.93 -5.21
C ILE A 113 -13.09 6.43 -4.75
N GLY A 114 -12.93 6.78 -3.48
CA GLY A 114 -11.65 7.20 -2.90
C GLY A 114 -10.57 6.12 -3.06
N ALA A 115 -10.92 4.86 -2.83
CA ALA A 115 -10.01 3.72 -3.02
C ALA A 115 -9.58 3.58 -4.50
N LEU A 116 -10.51 3.73 -5.46
CA LEU A 116 -10.17 3.70 -6.88
C LEU A 116 -9.19 4.81 -7.26
N ILE A 117 -9.46 6.05 -6.84
CA ILE A 117 -8.58 7.20 -7.11
C ILE A 117 -7.19 6.96 -6.48
N SER A 118 -7.15 6.50 -5.23
CA SER A 118 -5.90 6.19 -4.53
C SER A 118 -5.10 5.09 -5.24
N THR A 119 -5.76 4.03 -5.68
CA THR A 119 -5.11 2.92 -6.41
C THR A 119 -4.52 3.40 -7.73
N LEU A 120 -5.25 4.22 -8.50
CA LEU A 120 -4.74 4.81 -9.75
C LEU A 120 -3.55 5.73 -9.49
N GLY A 121 -3.59 6.54 -8.43
CA GLY A 121 -2.48 7.39 -8.03
C GLY A 121 -1.24 6.58 -7.64
N SER A 122 -1.42 5.52 -6.85
CA SER A 122 -0.34 4.62 -6.45
C SER A 122 0.26 3.89 -7.65
N LEU A 123 -0.56 3.42 -8.60
CA LEU A 123 -0.09 2.79 -9.82
C LEU A 123 0.81 3.74 -10.62
N ASN A 124 0.38 5.00 -10.80
CA ASN A 124 1.18 6.01 -11.49
C ASN A 124 2.51 6.27 -10.77
N ALA A 125 2.49 6.46 -9.44
CA ALA A 125 3.69 6.70 -8.65
C ALA A 125 4.68 5.52 -8.72
N ASN A 126 4.20 4.28 -8.58
CA ASN A 126 5.04 3.09 -8.70
C ASN A 126 5.63 2.92 -10.10
N THR A 127 4.87 3.24 -11.15
CA THR A 127 5.38 3.21 -12.53
C THR A 127 6.53 4.21 -12.71
N LEU A 128 6.37 5.44 -12.22
CA LEU A 128 7.43 6.46 -12.26
C LEU A 128 8.68 6.02 -11.50
N THR A 129 8.49 5.45 -10.31
CA THR A 129 9.60 4.93 -9.48
C THR A 129 10.36 3.81 -10.18
N ALA A 130 9.64 2.84 -10.75
CA ALA A 130 10.25 1.72 -11.47
C ALA A 130 11.09 2.18 -12.67
N GLY A 131 10.60 3.16 -13.43
CA GLY A 131 11.34 3.73 -14.55
C GLY A 131 12.60 4.47 -14.12
N ASN A 132 12.51 5.30 -13.09
CA ASN A 132 13.66 6.04 -12.57
C ASN A 132 14.71 5.12 -11.93
N LEU A 133 14.28 4.10 -11.20
CA LEU A 133 15.18 3.10 -10.61
C LEU A 133 15.93 2.32 -11.68
N SER A 134 15.25 1.90 -12.75
CA SER A 134 15.86 1.21 -13.88
C SER A 134 16.88 2.12 -14.61
N LEU A 135 16.57 3.40 -14.78
CA LEU A 135 17.48 4.39 -15.35
C LEU A 135 18.72 4.59 -14.49
N ALA A 136 18.55 4.71 -13.17
CA ALA A 136 19.67 4.83 -12.23
C ALA A 136 20.58 3.60 -12.30
N ALA A 137 20.01 2.39 -12.25
CA ALA A 137 20.76 1.15 -12.38
C ALA A 137 21.53 1.03 -13.71
N ALA A 138 20.94 1.55 -14.79
CA ALA A 138 21.65 1.58 -16.09
C ALA A 138 22.81 2.60 -16.11
N ARG A 139 22.67 3.73 -15.45
CA ARG A 139 23.77 4.71 -15.29
C ARG A 139 24.94 4.13 -14.51
N ASP A 140 24.66 3.25 -13.54
CA ASP A 140 25.66 2.53 -12.77
C ASP A 140 26.23 1.29 -13.49
N GLY A 141 25.83 1.06 -14.75
CA GLY A 141 26.31 -0.07 -15.56
C GLY A 141 25.71 -1.43 -15.18
N LEU A 142 24.67 -1.46 -14.35
CA LEU A 142 24.00 -2.69 -13.88
C LEU A 142 22.96 -3.20 -14.88
N LEU A 143 22.47 -2.35 -15.79
CA LEU A 143 21.49 -2.70 -16.81
C LEU A 143 22.02 -2.30 -18.21
N PRO A 144 21.51 -2.97 -19.27
CA PRO A 144 21.89 -2.65 -20.66
C PRO A 144 21.65 -1.17 -21.04
N GLU A 145 22.46 -0.64 -21.95
CA GLU A 145 22.40 0.75 -22.40
C GLU A 145 21.03 1.20 -22.95
N LYS A 146 20.19 0.25 -23.39
CA LYS A 146 18.81 0.55 -23.84
C LYS A 146 17.98 1.24 -22.78
N PHE A 147 18.25 1.00 -21.48
CA PHE A 147 17.58 1.64 -20.37
C PHE A 147 17.99 3.11 -20.17
N LEU A 148 19.09 3.55 -20.78
CA LEU A 148 19.53 4.96 -20.78
C LEU A 148 18.77 5.82 -21.80
N GLN A 149 18.02 5.18 -22.71
CA GLN A 149 17.29 5.90 -23.74
C GLN A 149 16.11 6.68 -23.15
N LEU A 150 16.18 7.99 -23.27
CA LEU A 150 15.12 8.90 -22.85
C LEU A 150 14.37 9.40 -24.08
N SER A 151 13.07 9.61 -23.95
CA SER A 151 12.27 10.33 -24.94
C SER A 151 12.66 11.81 -24.99
N ASN A 152 12.11 12.55 -25.98
CA ASN A 152 12.30 14.00 -26.06
C ASN A 152 11.83 14.76 -24.80
N SER A 153 10.96 14.14 -24.01
CA SER A 153 10.46 14.66 -22.71
C SER A 153 11.30 14.22 -21.51
N GLY A 154 12.44 13.55 -21.70
CA GLY A 154 13.27 13.03 -20.63
C GLY A 154 12.73 11.76 -19.95
N THR A 155 11.75 11.09 -20.56
CA THR A 155 11.07 9.92 -19.97
C THR A 155 11.76 8.62 -20.43
N PRO A 156 12.07 7.66 -19.52
CA PRO A 156 12.67 6.37 -19.87
C PRO A 156 11.59 5.39 -20.37
N VAL A 157 11.11 5.61 -21.60
CA VAL A 157 9.98 4.87 -22.21
C VAL A 157 10.25 3.36 -22.28
N PHE A 158 11.48 2.97 -22.62
CA PHE A 158 11.85 1.55 -22.69
C PHE A 158 11.65 0.85 -21.34
N SER A 159 12.09 1.48 -20.25
CA SER A 159 11.91 0.97 -18.87
C SER A 159 10.44 0.79 -18.52
N TYR A 160 9.60 1.76 -18.85
CA TYR A 160 8.16 1.68 -18.55
C TYR A 160 7.45 0.60 -19.36
N LEU A 161 7.76 0.48 -20.66
CA LEU A 161 7.16 -0.56 -21.49
C LEU A 161 7.57 -1.96 -21.04
N LEU A 162 8.85 -2.16 -20.70
CA LEU A 162 9.33 -3.45 -20.25
C LEU A 162 8.70 -3.83 -18.89
N THR A 163 8.74 -2.92 -17.90
CA THR A 163 8.15 -3.14 -16.59
C THR A 163 6.65 -3.38 -16.69
N GLY A 164 5.94 -2.55 -17.45
CA GLY A 164 4.51 -2.69 -17.66
C GLY A 164 4.12 -4.01 -18.34
N SER A 165 4.89 -4.43 -19.34
CA SER A 165 4.69 -5.72 -20.01
C SER A 165 4.89 -6.89 -19.04
N PHE A 166 5.94 -6.83 -18.22
CA PHE A 166 6.24 -7.88 -17.25
C PHE A 166 5.16 -7.96 -16.15
N VAL A 167 4.74 -6.84 -15.62
CA VAL A 167 3.63 -6.78 -14.62
C VAL A 167 2.33 -7.31 -15.24
N SER A 168 2.01 -6.90 -16.47
CA SER A 168 0.81 -7.38 -17.17
C SER A 168 0.85 -8.90 -17.38
N PHE A 169 2.01 -9.44 -17.76
CA PHE A 169 2.21 -10.89 -17.89
C PHE A 169 1.97 -11.62 -16.56
N LEU A 170 2.55 -11.13 -15.45
CA LEU A 170 2.34 -11.69 -14.12
C LEU A 170 0.87 -11.63 -13.70
N LEU A 171 0.16 -10.54 -13.98
CA LEU A 171 -1.26 -10.40 -13.70
C LEU A 171 -2.08 -11.45 -14.46
N VAL A 172 -1.81 -11.66 -15.75
CA VAL A 172 -2.49 -12.70 -16.54
C VAL A 172 -2.24 -14.09 -15.96
N MET A 173 -1.01 -14.40 -15.57
CA MET A 173 -0.68 -15.69 -14.95
C MET A 173 -1.41 -15.91 -13.61
N ASN A 174 -1.63 -14.86 -12.83
CA ASN A 174 -2.25 -14.93 -11.52
C ASN A 174 -3.78 -14.74 -11.55
N TYR A 175 -4.34 -14.32 -12.67
CA TYR A 175 -5.78 -14.03 -12.80
C TYR A 175 -6.67 -15.26 -12.50
N THR A 176 -6.18 -16.47 -12.79
CA THR A 176 -6.91 -17.73 -12.56
C THR A 176 -7.02 -18.13 -11.08
N LYS A 177 -6.21 -17.55 -10.20
CA LYS A 177 -6.18 -17.90 -8.76
C LYS A 177 -7.02 -16.96 -7.87
N GLY A 178 -7.69 -16.01 -8.46
CA GLY A 178 -8.42 -14.98 -7.74
C GLY A 178 -7.51 -13.90 -7.14
N VAL A 179 -8.04 -12.70 -7.02
CA VAL A 179 -7.27 -11.49 -6.64
C VAL A 179 -6.64 -11.62 -5.24
N ILE A 180 -7.33 -12.25 -4.29
CA ILE A 180 -6.84 -12.41 -2.90
C ILE A 180 -5.69 -13.42 -2.86
N ASN A 181 -5.82 -14.55 -3.55
CA ASN A 181 -4.76 -15.56 -3.60
C ASN A 181 -3.54 -15.05 -4.38
N ALA A 182 -3.74 -14.23 -5.41
CA ALA A 182 -2.64 -13.59 -6.12
C ALA A 182 -1.88 -12.60 -5.21
N PHE A 183 -2.59 -11.83 -4.39
CA PHE A 183 -1.96 -10.93 -3.42
C PHE A 183 -1.14 -11.70 -2.38
N VAL A 184 -1.68 -12.76 -1.80
CA VAL A 184 -0.97 -13.61 -0.82
C VAL A 184 0.25 -14.31 -1.45
N PHE A 185 0.17 -14.66 -2.73
CA PHE A 185 1.29 -15.28 -3.45
C PHE A 185 2.43 -14.28 -3.74
N MET A 186 2.12 -13.00 -3.91
CA MET A 186 3.11 -11.95 -4.20
C MET A 186 3.68 -11.29 -2.93
N ALA A 187 3.04 -11.45 -1.78
CA ALA A 187 3.49 -10.95 -0.48
C ALA A 187 4.40 -11.95 0.24
#